data_22a444d92faf08f2b2715c27b41bced0
#
_entry.id   22a444d92faf08f2b2715c27b41bced0
#
_cell.length_a   1.000
_cell.length_b   1.000
_cell.length_c   1.000
_cell.angle_alpha   90.00
_cell.angle_beta   90.00
_cell.angle_gamma   90.00
#
_symmetry.space_group_name_H-M   'P 1'
#
loop_
_entity.id
_entity.type
_entity.pdbx_description
1 polymer ?
#
loop_
_entity_poly.entity_id
_entity_poly.type
_entity_poly.pdbx_seq_one_letter_code
_entity_poly.pdbx_strand_id
1 'polypeptide(L)'
;MPEPERHTPASAPRPVQAGLGVEDIRHIPVQKRELRFTRNRAGVILTAAGFLLAATAAFLQLTGYDTITPYLPAPLWAMQAAALVPAVLCLAAGRRCLKHAAVIVTPVGVEILPFLRARRAMQWFFWQQIRSADREGGRLNLRLADGSTVAVSLRPMTSASRDMLAHAVRQRVNTLQSSGYGQA
;
A
#
# COMPACT_ATOMS: atom_id res chain seq x y z
N MET A 1 -32.27 41.47 40.62
CA MET A 1 -31.99 41.12 39.21
C MET A 1 -30.65 40.39 39.21
N PRO A 2 -30.60 39.10 38.92
CA PRO A 2 -29.35 38.38 38.83
C PRO A 2 -28.72 38.61 37.43
N GLU A 3 -27.42 38.83 37.41
CA GLU A 3 -26.56 39.04 36.24
C GLU A 3 -26.50 37.75 35.39
N PRO A 4 -26.55 37.84 34.05
CA PRO A 4 -26.45 36.65 33.21
C PRO A 4 -24.99 36.17 33.14
N GLU A 5 -24.75 34.90 33.52
CA GLU A 5 -23.50 34.19 33.37
C GLU A 5 -23.05 34.19 31.90
N ARG A 6 -21.90 34.79 31.63
CA ARG A 6 -21.24 34.74 30.34
C ARG A 6 -20.67 33.33 30.14
N HIS A 7 -21.33 32.52 29.32
CA HIS A 7 -20.75 31.29 28.78
C HIS A 7 -19.50 31.62 27.93
N THR A 8 -18.36 31.32 28.48
CA THR A 8 -17.09 31.30 27.73
C THR A 8 -17.20 30.18 26.72
N PRO A 9 -17.05 30.45 25.40
CA PRO A 9 -17.07 29.37 24.39
C PRO A 9 -15.87 28.44 24.62
N ALA A 10 -16.18 27.14 24.74
CA ALA A 10 -15.18 26.09 24.84
C ALA A 10 -14.15 26.20 23.71
N SER A 11 -12.89 26.33 24.09
CA SER A 11 -11.74 26.38 23.20
C SER A 11 -11.80 25.21 22.21
N ALA A 12 -11.92 25.49 20.92
CA ALA A 12 -11.83 24.49 19.88
C ALA A 12 -10.51 23.71 20.03
N PRO A 13 -10.53 22.37 19.88
CA PRO A 13 -9.32 21.57 19.98
C PRO A 13 -8.30 22.05 18.93
N ARG A 14 -7.13 22.49 19.40
CA ARG A 14 -6.04 22.90 18.52
C ARG A 14 -5.67 21.73 17.60
N PRO A 15 -5.51 21.95 16.27
CA PRO A 15 -5.02 20.92 15.40
C PRO A 15 -3.63 20.49 15.89
N VAL A 16 -3.47 19.19 16.16
CA VAL A 16 -2.19 18.59 16.52
C VAL A 16 -1.26 18.81 15.34
N GLN A 17 -0.30 19.71 15.52
CA GLN A 17 0.69 20.03 14.50
C GLN A 17 1.46 18.75 14.13
N ALA A 18 1.46 18.42 12.86
CA ALA A 18 2.27 17.38 12.24
C ALA A 18 3.75 17.80 12.30
N GLY A 19 4.40 17.46 13.41
CA GLY A 19 5.79 17.78 13.68
C GLY A 19 6.44 16.82 14.67
N LEU A 20 5.92 15.58 14.75
CA LEU A 20 6.59 14.54 15.54
C LEU A 20 7.87 14.13 14.80
N GLY A 21 9.01 14.54 15.34
CA GLY A 21 10.32 14.09 14.89
C GLY A 21 10.43 12.56 14.93
N VAL A 22 11.30 12.00 14.10
CA VAL A 22 11.50 10.54 13.97
C VAL A 22 11.79 9.87 15.32
N GLU A 23 12.33 10.60 16.31
CA GLU A 23 12.61 10.10 17.65
C GLU A 23 11.36 9.89 18.51
N ASP A 24 10.36 10.75 18.39
CA ASP A 24 9.10 10.62 19.14
C ASP A 24 8.29 9.38 18.74
N ILE A 25 8.48 8.90 17.51
CA ILE A 25 7.80 7.71 17.01
C ILE A 25 8.27 6.43 17.74
N ARG A 26 9.49 6.41 18.29
CA ARG A 26 10.05 5.23 18.98
C ARG A 26 9.38 4.94 20.32
N HIS A 27 8.83 5.95 20.97
CA HIS A 27 8.17 5.83 22.26
C HIS A 27 6.68 5.48 22.19
N ILE A 28 6.07 5.51 21.01
CA ILE A 28 4.67 5.08 20.83
C ILE A 28 4.63 3.55 20.92
N PRO A 29 3.85 2.95 21.85
CA PRO A 29 3.72 1.51 21.93
C PRO A 29 3.33 0.95 20.55
N VAL A 30 3.95 -0.17 20.16
CA VAL A 30 3.71 -0.81 18.83
C VAL A 30 2.22 -1.03 18.57
N GLN A 31 1.43 -1.27 19.60
CA GLN A 31 -0.02 -1.42 19.54
C GLN A 31 -0.78 -0.17 19.09
N LYS A 32 -0.22 1.04 19.27
CA LYS A 32 -0.82 2.31 18.86
C LYS A 32 -0.29 2.82 17.51
N ARG A 33 0.66 2.13 16.91
CA ARG A 33 1.32 2.53 15.68
C ARG A 33 0.55 2.05 14.45
N GLU A 34 0.33 2.95 13.52
CA GLU A 34 -0.15 2.61 12.18
C GLU A 34 1.02 2.08 11.34
N LEU A 35 0.89 0.86 10.81
CA LEU A 35 1.88 0.24 9.95
C LEU A 35 1.37 0.23 8.52
N ARG A 36 2.12 0.84 7.60
CA ARG A 36 1.79 0.93 6.18
C ARG A 36 2.68 0.02 5.36
N PHE A 37 2.08 -0.88 4.63
CA PHE A 37 2.77 -1.82 3.74
C PHE A 37 2.49 -1.49 2.29
N THR A 38 3.56 -1.22 1.52
CA THR A 38 3.47 -0.87 0.09
C THR A 38 3.80 -2.07 -0.80
N ARG A 39 3.49 -1.97 -2.11
CA ARG A 39 3.80 -3.00 -3.12
C ARG A 39 5.24 -2.84 -3.65
N ASN A 40 6.22 -2.82 -2.76
CA ASN A 40 7.61 -2.48 -3.09
C ASN A 40 8.19 -3.33 -4.22
N ARG A 41 8.00 -4.65 -4.21
CA ARG A 41 8.52 -5.54 -5.24
C ARG A 41 7.93 -5.23 -6.62
N ALA A 42 6.62 -5.12 -6.70
CA ALA A 42 5.96 -4.78 -7.96
C ALA A 42 6.34 -3.37 -8.43
N GLY A 43 6.46 -2.41 -7.52
CA GLY A 43 6.90 -1.06 -7.81
C GLY A 43 8.29 -1.00 -8.44
N VAL A 44 9.25 -1.71 -7.86
CA VAL A 44 10.64 -1.77 -8.40
C VAL A 44 10.65 -2.44 -9.77
N ILE A 45 9.97 -3.57 -9.95
CA ILE A 45 9.93 -4.29 -11.24
C ILE A 45 9.31 -3.40 -12.32
N LEU A 46 8.18 -2.76 -12.05
CA LEU A 46 7.52 -1.87 -13.02
C LEU A 46 8.38 -0.66 -13.35
N THR A 47 9.05 -0.07 -12.38
CA THR A 47 9.94 1.07 -12.60
C THR A 47 11.15 0.65 -13.46
N ALA A 48 11.78 -0.48 -13.16
CA ALA A 48 12.88 -1.02 -13.96
C ALA A 48 12.46 -1.34 -15.40
N ALA A 49 11.30 -1.97 -15.59
CA ALA A 49 10.73 -2.24 -16.91
C ALA A 49 10.45 -0.95 -17.69
N GLY A 50 9.89 0.07 -17.01
CA GLY A 50 9.65 1.38 -17.62
C GLY A 50 10.94 2.06 -18.11
N PHE A 51 12.00 2.02 -17.30
CA PHE A 51 13.31 2.55 -17.70
C PHE A 51 13.92 1.77 -18.87
N LEU A 52 13.81 0.44 -18.86
CA LEU A 52 14.30 -0.40 -19.95
C LEU A 52 13.60 -0.07 -21.27
N LEU A 53 12.27 0.06 -21.25
CA LEU A 53 11.51 0.45 -22.44
C LEU A 53 11.86 1.86 -22.92
N ALA A 54 12.06 2.81 -22.01
CA ALA A 54 12.49 4.16 -22.37
C ALA A 54 13.89 4.17 -22.97
N ALA A 55 14.82 3.37 -22.42
CA ALA A 55 16.16 3.22 -22.96
C ALA A 55 16.14 2.58 -24.37
N THR A 56 15.28 1.59 -24.61
CA THR A 56 15.07 0.99 -25.93
C THR A 56 14.59 2.02 -26.94
N ALA A 57 13.60 2.87 -26.55
CA ALA A 57 13.13 3.94 -27.43
C ALA A 57 14.22 4.97 -27.74
N ALA A 58 15.02 5.34 -26.75
CA ALA A 58 16.16 6.25 -26.93
C ALA A 58 17.25 5.64 -27.83
N PHE A 59 17.55 4.35 -27.65
CA PHE A 59 18.52 3.62 -28.48
C PHE A 59 18.07 3.58 -29.95
N LEU A 60 16.79 3.31 -30.21
CA LEU A 60 16.23 3.35 -31.57
C LEU A 60 16.36 4.74 -32.21
N GLN A 61 16.29 5.81 -31.41
CA GLN A 61 16.49 7.17 -31.88
C GLN A 61 17.95 7.44 -32.24
N LEU A 62 18.91 6.93 -31.44
CA LEU A 62 20.34 7.20 -31.59
C LEU A 62 20.99 6.40 -32.71
N THR A 63 20.52 5.16 -32.97
CA THR A 63 21.08 4.27 -34.01
C THR A 63 20.78 4.71 -35.44
N GLY A 64 19.99 5.75 -35.61
CA GLY A 64 19.74 6.40 -36.88
C GLY A 64 18.78 5.64 -37.81
N TYR A 65 18.07 6.44 -38.56
CA TYR A 65 17.01 6.00 -39.47
C TYR A 65 17.54 5.09 -40.59
N ASP A 66 18.74 5.37 -41.06
CA ASP A 66 19.27 4.81 -42.31
C ASP A 66 19.74 3.35 -42.20
N THR A 67 20.08 2.91 -40.99
CA THR A 67 20.64 1.58 -40.78
C THR A 67 19.58 0.49 -40.56
N ILE A 68 18.41 0.86 -40.03
CA ILE A 68 17.42 -0.11 -39.53
C ILE A 68 16.11 -0.09 -40.35
N THR A 69 15.79 1.02 -41.02
CA THR A 69 14.52 1.20 -41.77
C THR A 69 14.26 0.18 -42.88
N PRO A 70 15.23 -0.33 -43.66
CA PRO A 70 14.94 -1.30 -44.74
C PRO A 70 14.43 -2.66 -44.21
N TYR A 71 14.62 -2.94 -42.92
CA TYR A 71 14.29 -4.25 -42.34
C TYR A 71 13.06 -4.20 -41.41
N LEU A 72 12.45 -3.01 -41.19
CA LEU A 72 11.36 -2.87 -40.23
C LEU A 72 10.01 -2.83 -40.95
N PRO A 73 9.03 -3.65 -40.47
CA PRO A 73 7.67 -3.69 -41.04
C PRO A 73 6.80 -2.46 -40.70
N ALA A 74 7.28 -1.58 -39.84
CA ALA A 74 6.51 -0.42 -39.36
C ALA A 74 7.36 0.86 -39.36
N PRO A 75 6.75 2.04 -39.50
CA PRO A 75 7.47 3.29 -39.43
C PRO A 75 8.06 3.54 -38.04
N LEU A 76 9.24 4.16 -37.97
CA LEU A 76 9.99 4.35 -36.71
C LEU A 76 9.19 5.03 -35.61
N TRP A 77 8.37 6.03 -35.94
CA TRP A 77 7.53 6.72 -34.97
C TRP A 77 6.53 5.77 -34.28
N ALA A 78 5.98 4.78 -35.00
CA ALA A 78 5.06 3.81 -34.44
C ALA A 78 5.79 2.87 -33.46
N MET A 79 7.01 2.47 -33.78
CA MET A 79 7.84 1.64 -32.88
C MET A 79 8.25 2.43 -31.63
N GLN A 80 8.62 3.70 -31.78
CA GLN A 80 8.91 4.56 -30.64
C GLN A 80 7.68 4.75 -29.74
N ALA A 81 6.52 5.03 -30.35
CA ALA A 81 5.28 5.14 -29.59
C ALA A 81 4.93 3.83 -28.87
N ALA A 82 5.11 2.69 -29.52
CA ALA A 82 4.91 1.37 -28.94
C ALA A 82 5.84 1.08 -27.73
N ALA A 83 7.02 1.69 -27.69
CA ALA A 83 7.93 1.56 -26.54
C ALA A 83 7.65 2.63 -25.45
N LEU A 84 7.41 3.90 -25.84
CA LEU A 84 7.25 5.01 -24.90
C LEU A 84 5.93 4.94 -24.13
N VAL A 85 4.81 4.58 -24.78
CA VAL A 85 3.52 4.50 -24.11
C VAL A 85 3.55 3.49 -22.95
N PRO A 86 3.95 2.23 -23.14
CA PRO A 86 4.07 1.29 -22.02
C PRO A 86 5.17 1.71 -21.03
N ALA A 87 6.24 2.39 -21.44
CA ALA A 87 7.25 2.92 -20.53
C ALA A 87 6.62 3.90 -19.52
N VAL A 88 5.87 4.89 -20.01
CA VAL A 88 5.18 5.86 -19.16
C VAL A 88 4.17 5.19 -18.24
N LEU A 89 3.39 4.24 -18.74
CA LEU A 89 2.43 3.48 -17.95
C LEU A 89 3.12 2.66 -16.85
N CYS A 90 4.23 2.00 -17.16
CA CYS A 90 5.02 1.24 -16.19
C CYS A 90 5.62 2.14 -15.11
N LEU A 91 6.18 3.30 -15.48
CA LEU A 91 6.72 4.27 -14.53
C LEU A 91 5.64 4.85 -13.63
N ALA A 92 4.49 5.23 -14.19
CA ALA A 92 3.36 5.74 -13.41
C ALA A 92 2.81 4.68 -12.44
N ALA A 93 2.64 3.44 -12.90
CA ALA A 93 2.21 2.30 -12.08
C ALA A 93 3.25 1.96 -11.01
N GLY A 94 4.53 1.94 -11.34
CA GLY A 94 5.64 1.71 -10.43
C GLY A 94 5.66 2.74 -9.29
N ARG A 95 5.59 4.03 -9.63
CA ARG A 95 5.50 5.13 -8.68
C ARG A 95 4.26 4.99 -7.78
N ARG A 96 3.12 4.59 -8.33
CA ARG A 96 1.90 4.33 -7.55
C ARG A 96 2.09 3.18 -6.57
N CYS A 97 2.70 2.07 -6.98
CA CYS A 97 3.02 0.94 -6.12
C CYS A 97 3.92 1.31 -4.94
N LEU A 98 4.90 2.19 -5.16
CA LEU A 98 5.85 2.61 -4.13
C LEU A 98 5.24 3.63 -3.16
N LYS A 99 4.41 4.55 -3.64
CA LYS A 99 3.85 5.63 -2.82
C LYS A 99 2.60 5.23 -2.04
N HIS A 100 1.74 4.36 -2.61
CA HIS A 100 0.48 4.03 -1.98
C HIS A 100 0.55 2.71 -1.23
N ALA A 101 0.09 2.72 0.02
CA ALA A 101 -0.04 1.53 0.82
C ALA A 101 -1.00 0.52 0.15
N ALA A 102 -0.67 -0.76 0.27
CA ALA A 102 -1.53 -1.87 -0.13
C ALA A 102 -2.35 -2.39 1.04
N VAL A 103 -1.71 -2.42 2.21
CA VAL A 103 -2.32 -2.84 3.46
C VAL A 103 -1.89 -1.85 4.54
N ILE A 104 -2.84 -1.41 5.34
CA ILE A 104 -2.60 -0.55 6.50
C ILE A 104 -3.09 -1.31 7.72
N VAL A 105 -2.19 -1.51 8.67
CA VAL A 105 -2.51 -2.11 9.98
C VAL A 105 -2.66 -0.98 10.98
N THR A 106 -3.87 -0.76 11.45
CA THR A 106 -4.23 0.28 12.41
C THR A 106 -4.45 -0.31 13.80
N PRO A 107 -4.56 0.50 14.85
CA PRO A 107 -4.98 0.03 16.17
C PRO A 107 -6.37 -0.63 16.19
N VAL A 108 -7.25 -0.25 15.26
CA VAL A 108 -8.67 -0.65 15.22
C VAL A 108 -8.91 -1.84 14.29
N GLY A 109 -8.08 -2.01 13.25
CA GLY A 109 -8.29 -3.05 12.25
C GLY A 109 -7.26 -3.07 11.13
N VAL A 110 -7.57 -3.81 10.09
CA VAL A 110 -6.75 -3.93 8.88
C VAL A 110 -7.51 -3.34 7.69
N GLU A 111 -6.87 -2.43 6.98
CA GLU A 111 -7.37 -1.86 5.73
C GLU A 111 -6.64 -2.49 4.55
N ILE A 112 -7.38 -2.99 3.57
CA ILE A 112 -6.85 -3.54 2.34
C ILE A 112 -7.23 -2.64 1.19
N LEU A 113 -6.22 -2.06 0.53
CA LEU A 113 -6.42 -1.14 -0.58
C LEU A 113 -6.08 -1.85 -1.90
N PRO A 114 -7.07 -2.13 -2.77
CA PRO A 114 -6.80 -2.69 -4.09
C PRO A 114 -6.04 -1.69 -4.96
N PHE A 115 -5.27 -2.19 -5.92
CA PHE A 115 -4.43 -1.37 -6.80
C PHE A 115 -5.25 -0.43 -7.70
N LEU A 116 -6.30 -0.97 -8.31
CA LEU A 116 -7.25 -0.22 -9.14
C LEU A 116 -8.47 0.12 -8.28
N ARG A 117 -8.92 1.35 -8.28
CA ARG A 117 -10.11 1.81 -7.53
C ARG A 117 -10.00 1.74 -6.00
N ALA A 118 -8.84 2.10 -5.45
CA ALA A 118 -8.57 2.05 -4.01
C ALA A 118 -9.69 2.65 -3.13
N ARG A 119 -10.33 3.75 -3.56
CA ARG A 119 -11.40 4.40 -2.79
C ARG A 119 -12.75 3.67 -2.82
N ARG A 120 -13.07 2.92 -3.90
CA ARG A 120 -14.38 2.27 -4.06
C ARG A 120 -14.42 0.83 -3.58
N ALA A 121 -13.27 0.18 -3.53
CA ALA A 121 -13.15 -1.24 -3.19
C ALA A 121 -12.23 -1.45 -1.97
N MET A 122 -12.07 -0.42 -1.13
CA MET A 122 -11.37 -0.54 0.14
C MET A 122 -12.14 -1.51 1.03
N GLN A 123 -11.43 -2.51 1.55
CA GLN A 123 -11.97 -3.45 2.52
C GLN A 123 -11.38 -3.13 3.88
N TRP A 124 -12.26 -3.00 4.87
CA TRP A 124 -11.90 -2.74 6.24
C TRP A 124 -12.35 -3.90 7.11
N PHE A 125 -11.46 -4.44 7.92
CA PHE A 125 -11.74 -5.51 8.86
C PHE A 125 -11.33 -5.07 10.25
N PHE A 126 -12.29 -5.01 11.16
CA PHE A 126 -12.01 -4.75 12.57
C PHE A 126 -11.35 -5.98 13.20
N TRP A 127 -10.46 -5.74 14.16
CA TRP A 127 -9.78 -6.84 14.85
C TRP A 127 -10.74 -7.84 15.50
N GLN A 128 -11.87 -7.35 16.02
CA GLN A 128 -12.93 -8.19 16.63
C GLN A 128 -13.56 -9.16 15.63
N GLN A 129 -13.51 -8.85 14.34
CA GLN A 129 -14.03 -9.71 13.28
C GLN A 129 -13.04 -10.78 12.83
N ILE A 130 -11.75 -10.68 13.23
CA ILE A 130 -10.69 -11.57 12.78
C ILE A 130 -10.42 -12.60 13.86
N ARG A 131 -10.73 -13.87 13.59
CA ARG A 131 -10.44 -15.01 14.49
C ARG A 131 -9.00 -15.49 14.38
N SER A 132 -8.48 -15.63 13.18
CA SER A 132 -7.10 -16.03 12.96
C SER A 132 -6.53 -15.42 11.70
N ALA A 133 -5.20 -15.33 11.65
CA ALA A 133 -4.46 -14.84 10.51
C ALA A 133 -3.34 -15.81 10.18
N ASP A 134 -3.48 -16.54 9.09
CA ASP A 134 -2.52 -17.55 8.66
C ASP A 134 -1.87 -17.14 7.34
N ARG A 135 -0.56 -17.31 7.26
CA ARG A 135 0.18 -17.09 6.04
C ARG A 135 0.43 -18.41 5.32
N GLU A 136 -0.03 -18.49 4.10
CA GLU A 136 0.19 -19.63 3.23
C GLU A 136 0.84 -19.16 1.92
N GLY A 137 2.08 -19.51 1.72
CA GLY A 137 2.85 -19.09 0.55
C GLY A 137 2.94 -17.57 0.40
N GLY A 138 2.35 -17.04 -0.65
CA GLY A 138 2.29 -15.60 -0.96
C GLY A 138 0.97 -14.92 -0.60
N ARG A 139 0.16 -15.51 0.28
CA ARG A 139 -1.16 -15.00 0.71
C ARG A 139 -1.23 -14.92 2.22
N LEU A 140 -1.98 -13.96 2.72
CA LEU A 140 -2.40 -13.86 4.11
C LEU A 140 -3.89 -14.19 4.15
N ASN A 141 -4.25 -15.28 4.79
CA ASN A 141 -5.62 -15.72 4.96
C ASN A 141 -6.13 -15.21 6.31
N LEU A 142 -7.11 -14.32 6.27
CA LEU A 142 -7.80 -13.81 7.45
C LEU A 142 -9.09 -14.60 7.62
N ARG A 143 -9.20 -15.39 8.69
CA ARG A 143 -10.46 -16.05 9.04
C ARG A 143 -11.29 -15.12 9.90
N LEU A 144 -12.49 -14.83 9.46
CA LEU A 144 -13.42 -13.94 10.15
C LEU A 144 -14.30 -14.70 11.15
N ALA A 145 -14.94 -13.96 12.05
CA ALA A 145 -15.81 -14.49 13.08
C ALA A 145 -17.07 -15.18 12.52
N ASP A 146 -17.52 -14.75 11.34
CA ASP A 146 -18.63 -15.33 10.58
C ASP A 146 -18.27 -16.66 9.86
N GLY A 147 -17.03 -17.12 10.00
CA GLY A 147 -16.51 -18.33 9.35
C GLY A 147 -15.99 -18.07 7.92
N SER A 148 -16.16 -16.90 7.37
CA SER A 148 -15.60 -16.57 6.04
C SER A 148 -14.08 -16.40 6.10
N THR A 149 -13.42 -16.58 4.94
CA THR A 149 -11.97 -16.41 4.81
C THR A 149 -11.67 -15.39 3.71
N VAL A 150 -10.89 -14.38 4.07
CA VAL A 150 -10.42 -13.35 3.14
C VAL A 150 -8.94 -13.57 2.85
N ALA A 151 -8.61 -13.85 1.59
CA ALA A 151 -7.24 -14.06 1.15
C ALA A 151 -6.63 -12.77 0.58
N VAL A 152 -5.63 -12.23 1.25
CA VAL A 152 -4.88 -11.04 0.82
C VAL A 152 -3.61 -11.45 0.10
N SER A 153 -3.46 -11.06 -1.17
CA SER A 153 -2.24 -11.36 -1.93
C SER A 153 -1.06 -10.51 -1.46
N LEU A 154 -0.01 -11.16 -0.99
CA LEU A 154 1.24 -10.53 -0.57
C LEU A 154 2.35 -10.59 -1.64
N ARG A 155 2.09 -11.23 -2.79
CA ARG A 155 3.08 -11.38 -3.88
C ARG A 155 3.72 -10.07 -4.34
N PRO A 156 3.00 -8.92 -4.39
CA PRO A 156 3.59 -7.65 -4.80
C PRO A 156 4.56 -7.04 -3.78
N MET A 157 4.66 -7.61 -2.57
CA MET A 157 5.54 -7.15 -1.50
C MET A 157 6.86 -7.93 -1.48
N THR A 158 7.90 -7.35 -0.88
CA THR A 158 9.15 -8.06 -0.59
C THR A 158 8.95 -9.12 0.49
N SER A 159 9.85 -10.11 0.57
CA SER A 159 9.77 -11.15 1.61
C SER A 159 9.74 -10.56 3.02
N ALA A 160 10.64 -9.62 3.30
CA ALA A 160 10.71 -8.96 4.60
C ALA A 160 9.40 -8.23 4.96
N SER A 161 8.80 -7.49 4.00
CA SER A 161 7.52 -6.81 4.25
C SER A 161 6.36 -7.80 4.46
N ARG A 162 6.39 -8.95 3.78
CA ARG A 162 5.39 -10.03 3.97
C ARG A 162 5.47 -10.63 5.36
N ASP A 163 6.70 -10.92 5.83
CA ASP A 163 6.96 -11.50 7.12
C ASP A 163 6.56 -10.54 8.24
N MET A 164 6.94 -9.26 8.11
CA MET A 164 6.57 -8.20 9.04
C MET A 164 5.05 -8.01 9.13
N LEU A 165 4.34 -7.98 7.97
CA LEU A 165 2.88 -7.84 7.97
C LEU A 165 2.20 -9.03 8.64
N ALA A 166 2.58 -10.26 8.27
CA ALA A 166 2.01 -11.46 8.85
C ALA A 166 2.26 -11.53 10.36
N HIS A 167 3.47 -11.18 10.82
CA HIS A 167 3.79 -11.13 12.24
C HIS A 167 2.96 -10.07 12.97
N ALA A 168 2.88 -8.85 12.44
CA ALA A 168 2.13 -7.76 13.05
C ALA A 168 0.63 -8.09 13.19
N VAL A 169 0.03 -8.70 12.16
CA VAL A 169 -1.38 -9.10 12.20
C VAL A 169 -1.60 -10.23 13.22
N ARG A 170 -0.78 -11.27 13.20
CA ARG A 170 -0.87 -12.38 14.17
C ARG A 170 -0.72 -11.91 15.61
N GLN A 171 0.28 -11.09 15.87
CA GLN A 171 0.52 -10.56 17.21
C GLN A 171 -0.69 -9.80 17.74
N ARG A 172 -1.31 -8.97 16.90
CA ARG A 172 -2.52 -8.22 17.31
C ARG A 172 -3.72 -9.10 17.57
N VAL A 173 -3.97 -10.07 16.69
CA VAL A 173 -5.05 -11.04 16.88
C VAL A 173 -4.85 -11.82 18.18
N ASN A 174 -3.64 -12.34 18.44
CA ASN A 174 -3.33 -13.09 19.66
C ASN A 174 -3.48 -12.23 20.92
N THR A 175 -3.04 -10.98 20.89
CA THR A 175 -3.15 -10.06 22.03
C THR A 175 -4.62 -9.80 22.39
N LEU A 176 -5.50 -9.66 21.41
CA LEU A 176 -6.92 -9.43 21.66
C LEU A 176 -7.63 -10.68 22.18
N GLN A 177 -7.26 -11.85 21.68
CA GLN A 177 -7.78 -13.13 22.19
C GLN A 177 -7.36 -13.38 23.63
N SER A 178 -6.10 -13.08 23.98
CA SER A 178 -5.61 -13.21 25.36
C SER A 178 -6.23 -12.20 26.33
N SER A 179 -6.68 -11.06 25.82
CA SER A 179 -7.33 -10.00 26.60
C SER A 179 -8.84 -10.24 26.85
N GLY A 180 -9.39 -11.40 26.46
CA GLY A 180 -10.77 -11.79 26.73
C GLY A 180 -11.85 -11.07 25.88
N TYR A 181 -11.46 -10.21 24.95
CA TYR A 181 -12.41 -9.51 24.07
C TYR A 181 -13.04 -10.38 22.97
N GLY A 182 -12.69 -11.66 22.90
CA GLY A 182 -13.16 -12.60 21.87
C GLY A 182 -14.20 -13.64 22.34
N GLN A 183 -14.73 -13.55 23.55
CA GLN A 183 -15.67 -14.51 24.13
C GLN A 183 -17.05 -13.90 24.43
N ALA A 184 -17.57 -13.09 23.53
CA ALA A 184 -18.97 -12.65 23.61
C ALA A 184 -19.72 -13.05 22.34
#